data_ba7722b3b7ede3284f3828926a2f258d
#
_entry.id   ba7722b3b7ede3284f3828926a2f258d
#
_cell.length_a   1.000
_cell.length_b   1.000
_cell.length_c   1.000
_cell.angle_alpha   90.00
_cell.angle_beta   90.00
_cell.angle_gamma   90.00
#
_symmetry.space_group_name_H-M   'P 1'
#
loop_
_entity.id
_entity.type
_entity.pdbx_description
1 polymer ?
#
loop_
_entity_poly.entity_id
_entity_poly.type
_entity_poly.pdbx_seq_one_letter_code
_entity_poly.pdbx_strand_id
1 'polypeptide(L)'
;FGFDYEFISSTTMYEGGKFDDALRGVLRANQAILDIMLPTLRKERAATYSPILPVSPKSGVVLQVPVEVVDAEAGLVRFEDDGDIITQCVFGGQAKLQWKVDWGMRWVALGVDYEMSGKDLTDSVTQSSKIARALGGRPPEVLIYEMFLDEKGEKISKSKGNGLSLEDWLSYGTEDSL
;
A
#
# COMPACT_ATOMS: atom_id res chain seq x y z
N PHE A 1 14.95 -20.96 -7.43
CA PHE A 1 14.78 -20.86 -8.87
C PHE A 1 15.99 -20.23 -9.60
N GLY A 2 16.93 -19.58 -8.90
CA GLY A 2 18.16 -19.04 -9.50
C GLY A 2 17.95 -17.81 -10.40
N PHE A 3 16.80 -17.18 -10.37
CA PHE A 3 16.56 -15.93 -11.10
C PHE A 3 17.23 -14.74 -10.39
N ASP A 4 17.79 -13.83 -11.16
CA ASP A 4 18.22 -12.54 -10.63
C ASP A 4 17.00 -11.69 -10.30
N TYR A 5 16.98 -11.13 -9.09
CA TYR A 5 15.91 -10.23 -8.65
C TYR A 5 16.46 -9.18 -7.69
N GLU A 6 15.75 -8.08 -7.59
CA GLU A 6 16.00 -7.05 -6.60
C GLU A 6 14.90 -7.08 -5.53
N PHE A 7 15.28 -7.35 -4.27
CA PHE A 7 14.35 -7.29 -3.15
C PHE A 7 14.28 -5.87 -2.59
N ILE A 8 13.11 -5.23 -2.73
CA ILE A 8 12.87 -3.87 -2.25
C ILE A 8 12.00 -3.90 -0.99
N SER A 9 12.58 -3.56 0.16
CA SER A 9 11.84 -3.38 1.41
C SER A 9 11.16 -2.02 1.44
N SER A 10 9.83 -2.00 1.58
CA SER A 10 9.08 -0.74 1.73
C SER A 10 9.55 0.06 2.94
N THR A 11 9.84 -0.58 4.08
CA THR A 11 10.35 0.09 5.28
C THR A 11 11.65 0.84 4.96
N THR A 12 12.62 0.15 4.32
CA THR A 12 13.90 0.77 3.94
C THR A 12 13.73 1.93 2.97
N MET A 13 12.76 1.81 2.03
CA MET A 13 12.46 2.89 1.08
C MET A 13 11.88 4.13 1.77
N TYR A 14 10.94 3.94 2.71
CA TYR A 14 10.37 5.03 3.49
C TYR A 14 11.42 5.70 4.39
N GLU A 15 12.13 4.92 5.21
CA GLU A 15 13.13 5.44 6.17
C GLU A 15 14.33 6.07 5.46
N GLY A 16 14.74 5.52 4.33
CA GLY A 16 15.82 6.05 3.50
C GLY A 16 15.45 7.24 2.62
N GLY A 17 14.21 7.76 2.71
CA GLY A 17 13.73 8.90 1.93
C GLY A 17 13.55 8.63 0.44
N LYS A 18 13.63 7.37 0.02
CA LYS A 18 13.48 7.00 -1.40
C LYS A 18 12.08 7.23 -1.95
N PHE A 19 11.08 7.27 -1.06
CA PHE A 19 9.69 7.58 -1.41
C PHE A 19 9.29 9.05 -1.12
N ASP A 20 10.20 9.92 -0.69
CA ASP A 20 9.85 11.30 -0.29
C ASP A 20 9.24 12.11 -1.45
N ASP A 21 9.79 11.99 -2.67
CA ASP A 21 9.22 12.65 -3.86
C ASP A 21 7.84 12.08 -4.23
N ALA A 22 7.66 10.77 -4.09
CA ALA A 22 6.36 10.14 -4.32
C ALA A 22 5.34 10.55 -3.25
N LEU A 23 5.76 10.65 -1.98
CA LEU A 23 4.92 11.17 -0.88
C LEU A 23 4.52 12.63 -1.15
N ARG A 24 5.42 13.48 -1.64
CA ARG A 24 5.10 14.85 -2.07
C ARG A 24 4.01 14.83 -3.15
N GLY A 25 4.10 13.91 -4.10
CA GLY A 25 3.05 13.68 -5.11
C GLY A 25 1.71 13.30 -4.48
N VAL A 26 1.69 12.43 -3.48
CA VAL A 26 0.49 12.04 -2.73
C VAL A 26 -0.12 13.23 -1.99
N LEU A 27 0.70 14.06 -1.34
CA LEU A 27 0.23 15.26 -0.66
C LEU A 27 -0.43 16.26 -1.62
N ARG A 28 0.19 16.51 -2.79
CA ARG A 28 -0.39 17.36 -3.84
C ARG A 28 -1.71 16.79 -4.38
N ALA A 29 -1.80 15.49 -4.54
CA ALA A 29 -2.98 14.79 -5.06
C ALA A 29 -3.98 14.40 -3.96
N ASN A 30 -3.81 14.85 -2.72
CA ASN A 30 -4.58 14.39 -1.56
C ASN A 30 -6.10 14.45 -1.81
N GLN A 31 -6.61 15.55 -2.36
CA GLN A 31 -8.05 15.69 -2.64
C GLN A 31 -8.51 14.70 -3.72
N ALA A 32 -7.77 14.54 -4.80
CA ALA A 32 -8.10 13.57 -5.85
C ALA A 32 -8.10 12.13 -5.33
N ILE A 33 -7.19 11.79 -4.41
CA ILE A 33 -7.15 10.49 -3.75
C ILE A 33 -8.36 10.32 -2.82
N LEU A 34 -8.75 11.34 -2.06
CA LEU A 34 -9.96 11.32 -1.25
C LEU A 34 -11.21 11.09 -2.11
N ASP A 35 -11.33 11.76 -3.24
CA ASP A 35 -12.45 11.61 -4.18
C ASP A 35 -12.55 10.19 -4.76
N ILE A 36 -11.41 9.50 -4.92
CA ILE A 36 -11.36 8.10 -5.34
C ILE A 36 -11.76 7.15 -4.19
N MET A 37 -11.29 7.43 -2.98
CA MET A 37 -11.37 6.47 -1.88
C MET A 37 -12.66 6.60 -1.08
N LEU A 38 -13.13 7.82 -0.76
CA LEU A 38 -14.28 8.02 0.12
C LEU A 38 -15.57 7.32 -0.36
N PRO A 39 -15.91 7.31 -1.67
CA PRO A 39 -17.09 6.62 -2.16
C PRO A 39 -17.08 5.09 -1.94
N THR A 40 -15.89 4.51 -1.69
CA THR A 40 -15.71 3.07 -1.49
C THR A 40 -15.78 2.65 -0.03
N LEU A 41 -15.87 3.61 0.89
CA LEU A 41 -15.82 3.38 2.32
C LEU A 41 -17.20 3.49 2.96
N ARG A 42 -17.40 2.76 4.05
CA ARG A 42 -18.58 2.96 4.92
C ARG A 42 -18.50 4.32 5.61
N LYS A 43 -19.67 4.91 5.94
CA LYS A 43 -19.78 6.27 6.50
C LYS A 43 -18.88 6.51 7.71
N GLU A 44 -18.83 5.57 8.65
CA GLU A 44 -18.00 5.68 9.85
C GLU A 44 -16.50 5.75 9.51
N ARG A 45 -16.07 4.92 8.56
CA ARG A 45 -14.66 4.91 8.12
C ARG A 45 -14.33 6.12 7.27
N ALA A 46 -15.24 6.59 6.44
CA ALA A 46 -15.05 7.77 5.60
C ALA A 46 -14.84 9.06 6.43
N ALA A 47 -15.50 9.17 7.58
CA ALA A 47 -15.42 10.35 8.46
C ALA A 47 -14.01 10.58 9.05
N THR A 48 -13.21 9.53 9.21
CA THR A 48 -11.86 9.59 9.80
C THR A 48 -10.76 9.17 8.83
N TYR A 49 -11.11 8.95 7.56
CA TYR A 49 -10.15 8.47 6.58
C TYR A 49 -9.15 9.56 6.19
N SER A 50 -7.88 9.22 6.21
CA SER A 50 -6.81 9.96 5.57
C SER A 50 -5.98 9.01 4.70
N PRO A 51 -5.53 9.42 3.51
CA PRO A 51 -4.56 8.68 2.69
C PRO A 51 -3.23 8.47 3.41
N ILE A 52 -2.89 9.38 4.33
CA ILE A 52 -1.63 9.47 5.03
C ILE A 52 -1.83 8.99 6.47
N LEU A 53 -0.91 8.18 6.96
CA LEU A 53 -0.86 7.63 8.30
C LEU A 53 0.42 8.13 8.97
N PRO A 54 0.37 9.23 9.76
CA PRO A 54 1.55 9.74 10.42
C PRO A 54 2.07 8.79 11.49
N VAL A 55 3.38 8.82 11.72
CA VAL A 55 4.01 8.15 12.86
C VAL A 55 4.01 9.12 14.03
N SER A 56 3.45 8.69 15.16
CA SER A 56 3.44 9.51 16.38
C SER A 56 4.85 9.86 16.83
N PRO A 57 5.19 11.13 16.99
CA PRO A 57 6.48 11.51 17.55
C PRO A 57 6.61 11.18 19.06
N LYS A 58 5.47 10.91 19.72
CA LYS A 58 5.43 10.54 21.14
C LYS A 58 5.68 9.05 21.36
N SER A 59 5.11 8.20 20.52
CA SER A 59 5.09 6.74 20.76
C SER A 59 5.78 5.92 19.66
N GLY A 60 6.07 6.50 18.49
CA GLY A 60 6.58 5.78 17.32
C GLY A 60 5.53 4.89 16.63
N VAL A 61 4.26 4.95 17.05
CA VAL A 61 3.18 4.14 16.49
C VAL A 61 2.56 4.86 15.30
N VAL A 62 2.17 4.09 14.26
CA VAL A 62 1.43 4.59 13.11
C VAL A 62 0.00 4.92 13.53
N LEU A 63 -0.43 6.16 13.33
CA LEU A 63 -1.74 6.65 13.72
C LEU A 63 -2.75 6.56 12.57
N GLN A 64 -4.00 6.23 12.90
CA GLN A 64 -5.14 6.29 11.98
C GLN A 64 -6.08 7.41 12.39
N VAL A 65 -5.68 8.63 12.11
CA VAL A 65 -6.38 9.86 12.46
C VAL A 65 -6.63 10.71 11.22
N PRO A 66 -7.59 11.66 11.26
CA PRO A 66 -7.70 12.67 10.22
C PRO A 66 -6.41 13.47 10.09
N VAL A 67 -6.00 13.75 8.86
CA VAL A 67 -4.77 14.48 8.56
C VAL A 67 -5.08 15.63 7.61
N GLU A 68 -4.63 16.82 7.96
CA GLU A 68 -4.66 18.01 7.11
C GLU A 68 -3.30 18.21 6.45
N VAL A 69 -3.28 18.40 5.14
CA VAL A 69 -2.05 18.77 4.42
C VAL A 69 -1.83 20.27 4.59
N VAL A 70 -0.74 20.66 5.25
CA VAL A 70 -0.38 22.06 5.50
C VAL A 70 0.49 22.60 4.37
N ASP A 71 1.52 21.86 3.99
CA ASP A 71 2.43 22.20 2.90
C ASP A 71 2.91 20.93 2.22
N ALA A 72 2.44 20.70 1.00
CA ALA A 72 2.78 19.51 0.23
C ALA A 72 4.25 19.47 -0.20
N GLU A 73 4.86 20.65 -0.47
CA GLU A 73 6.26 20.73 -0.91
C GLU A 73 7.23 20.44 0.25
N ALA A 74 6.95 21.01 1.41
CA ALA A 74 7.72 20.77 2.63
C ALA A 74 7.36 19.42 3.31
N GLY A 75 6.33 18.71 2.81
CA GLY A 75 5.87 17.46 3.41
C GLY A 75 5.15 17.65 4.74
N LEU A 76 4.64 18.85 5.03
CA LEU A 76 4.06 19.14 6.34
C LEU A 76 2.57 18.77 6.39
N VAL A 77 2.24 18.01 7.43
CA VAL A 77 0.86 17.63 7.76
C VAL A 77 0.54 17.99 9.20
N ARG A 78 -0.75 18.18 9.48
CA ARG A 78 -1.28 18.43 10.81
C ARG A 78 -2.26 17.34 11.20
N PHE A 79 -2.14 16.85 12.43
CA PHE A 79 -3.01 15.81 12.99
C PHE A 79 -3.08 15.91 14.52
N GLU A 80 -4.01 15.19 15.13
CA GLU A 80 -4.10 15.06 16.58
C GLU A 80 -3.38 13.78 17.05
N ASP A 81 -2.57 13.90 18.10
CA ASP A 81 -1.86 12.80 18.75
C ASP A 81 -2.04 12.93 20.27
N ASP A 82 -2.88 12.09 20.84
CA ASP A 82 -3.19 12.06 22.29
C ASP A 82 -3.58 13.44 22.84
N GLY A 83 -4.53 14.09 22.15
CA GLY A 83 -5.09 15.39 22.52
C GLY A 83 -4.26 16.61 22.12
N ASP A 84 -3.03 16.43 21.64
CA ASP A 84 -2.17 17.51 21.12
C ASP A 84 -2.27 17.62 19.60
N ILE A 85 -2.28 18.85 19.11
CA ILE A 85 -2.18 19.13 17.66
C ILE A 85 -0.73 19.17 17.25
N ILE A 86 -0.33 18.21 16.43
CA ILE A 86 1.02 18.05 15.92
C ILE A 86 1.10 18.55 14.47
N THR A 87 2.14 19.29 14.13
CA THR A 87 2.54 19.58 12.76
C THR A 87 3.88 18.91 12.51
N GLN A 88 3.95 18.00 11.53
CA GLN A 88 5.10 17.13 11.31
C GLN A 88 5.39 16.96 9.82
N CYS A 89 6.68 16.83 9.47
CA CYS A 89 7.10 16.39 8.16
C CYS A 89 6.91 14.88 8.02
N VAL A 90 6.35 14.42 6.89
CA VAL A 90 6.07 13.00 6.63
C VAL A 90 7.22 12.25 5.98
N PHE A 91 8.29 12.93 5.59
CA PHE A 91 9.44 12.34 4.90
C PHE A 91 10.34 11.54 5.84
N GLY A 92 11.24 10.72 5.27
CA GLY A 92 12.19 9.94 6.06
C GLY A 92 11.53 8.91 6.98
N GLY A 93 10.41 8.30 6.58
CA GLY A 93 9.72 7.27 7.36
C GLY A 93 8.80 7.81 8.46
N GLN A 94 8.55 9.12 8.52
CA GLN A 94 7.66 9.72 9.53
C GLN A 94 6.16 9.56 9.22
N ALA A 95 5.83 8.90 8.12
CA ALA A 95 4.48 8.48 7.79
C ALA A 95 4.49 7.21 6.93
N LYS A 96 3.33 6.57 6.88
CA LYS A 96 2.98 5.54 5.90
C LYS A 96 1.75 5.98 5.14
N LEU A 97 1.37 5.22 4.11
CA LEU A 97 0.13 5.44 3.38
C LEU A 97 -0.88 4.32 3.68
N GLN A 98 -2.16 4.62 3.50
CA GLN A 98 -3.19 3.59 3.44
C GLN A 98 -2.89 2.60 2.32
N TRP A 99 -3.21 1.33 2.53
CA TRP A 99 -2.85 0.19 1.67
C TRP A 99 -2.99 0.46 0.17
N LYS A 100 -4.15 0.90 -0.29
CA LYS A 100 -4.41 1.09 -1.72
C LYS A 100 -3.66 2.30 -2.29
N VAL A 101 -3.45 3.31 -1.46
CA VAL A 101 -2.68 4.51 -1.80
C VAL A 101 -1.21 4.17 -1.90
N ASP A 102 -0.69 3.43 -0.92
CA ASP A 102 0.68 2.93 -0.90
C ASP A 102 0.98 2.06 -2.14
N TRP A 103 0.07 1.17 -2.48
CA TRP A 103 0.25 0.29 -3.63
C TRP A 103 0.31 1.07 -4.95
N GLY A 104 -0.64 1.98 -5.18
CA GLY A 104 -0.63 2.85 -6.37
C GLY A 104 0.59 3.78 -6.42
N MET A 105 0.99 4.33 -5.28
CA MET A 105 2.19 5.17 -5.17
C MET A 105 3.46 4.37 -5.50
N ARG A 106 3.61 3.15 -4.97
CA ARG A 106 4.77 2.29 -5.27
C ARG A 106 4.87 1.93 -6.74
N TRP A 107 3.74 1.66 -7.42
CA TRP A 107 3.76 1.41 -8.86
C TRP A 107 4.39 2.57 -9.64
N VAL A 108 4.01 3.80 -9.27
CA VAL A 108 4.54 5.01 -9.91
C VAL A 108 6.00 5.25 -9.54
N ALA A 109 6.33 5.17 -8.25
CA ALA A 109 7.66 5.47 -7.74
C ALA A 109 8.74 4.48 -8.22
N LEU A 110 8.36 3.22 -8.41
CA LEU A 110 9.27 2.15 -8.83
C LEU A 110 9.18 1.85 -10.34
N GLY A 111 8.28 2.52 -11.07
CA GLY A 111 8.10 2.29 -12.51
C GLY A 111 7.65 0.86 -12.81
N VAL A 112 6.70 0.31 -12.03
CA VAL A 112 6.24 -1.06 -12.18
C VAL A 112 5.47 -1.23 -13.48
N ASP A 113 5.93 -2.14 -14.35
CA ASP A 113 5.26 -2.45 -15.62
C ASP A 113 4.23 -3.57 -15.52
N TYR A 114 4.42 -4.50 -14.58
CA TYR A 114 3.58 -5.69 -14.44
C TYR A 114 3.34 -6.03 -12.98
N GLU A 115 2.09 -6.32 -12.63
CA GLU A 115 1.68 -6.69 -11.27
C GLU A 115 0.80 -7.94 -11.31
N MET A 116 1.04 -8.87 -10.40
CA MET A 116 0.22 -10.07 -10.25
C MET A 116 -0.49 -10.06 -8.92
N SER A 117 -1.79 -10.34 -8.92
CA SER A 117 -2.57 -10.38 -7.68
C SER A 117 -3.68 -11.41 -7.73
N GLY A 118 -4.06 -11.92 -6.56
CA GLY A 118 -5.22 -12.77 -6.42
C GLY A 118 -6.54 -12.01 -6.68
N LYS A 119 -7.56 -12.73 -7.11
CA LYS A 119 -8.90 -12.20 -7.40
C LYS A 119 -9.53 -11.42 -6.23
N ASP A 120 -9.17 -11.73 -5.01
CA ASP A 120 -9.63 -11.03 -3.81
C ASP A 120 -9.09 -9.58 -3.70
N LEU A 121 -8.10 -9.21 -4.50
CA LEU A 121 -7.53 -7.86 -4.57
C LEU A 121 -8.04 -7.03 -5.76
N THR A 122 -8.98 -7.53 -6.57
CA THR A 122 -9.49 -6.85 -7.79
C THR A 122 -9.95 -5.41 -7.52
N ASP A 123 -10.71 -5.19 -6.44
CA ASP A 123 -11.15 -3.84 -6.05
C ASP A 123 -9.98 -2.95 -5.66
N SER A 124 -8.98 -3.53 -4.99
CA SER A 124 -7.77 -2.80 -4.58
C SER A 124 -6.95 -2.39 -5.79
N VAL A 125 -6.77 -3.29 -6.77
CA VAL A 125 -6.12 -3.00 -8.06
C VAL A 125 -6.82 -1.86 -8.78
N THR A 126 -8.16 -1.91 -8.86
CA THR A 126 -8.96 -0.89 -9.53
C THR A 126 -8.74 0.50 -8.91
N GLN A 127 -8.75 0.59 -7.58
CA GLN A 127 -8.55 1.87 -6.89
C GLN A 127 -7.11 2.33 -6.94
N SER A 128 -6.13 1.43 -6.73
CA SER A 128 -4.71 1.76 -6.85
C SER A 128 -4.35 2.23 -8.27
N SER A 129 -5.00 1.67 -9.31
CA SER A 129 -4.82 2.12 -10.70
C SER A 129 -5.34 3.54 -10.92
N LYS A 130 -6.46 3.92 -10.30
CA LYS A 130 -6.96 5.30 -10.33
C LYS A 130 -6.01 6.25 -9.60
N ILE A 131 -5.49 5.82 -8.45
CA ILE A 131 -4.53 6.58 -7.65
C ILE A 131 -3.23 6.78 -8.44
N ALA A 132 -2.67 5.73 -9.08
CA ALA A 132 -1.49 5.86 -9.91
C ALA A 132 -1.65 6.94 -11.01
N ARG A 133 -2.84 6.98 -11.66
CA ARG A 133 -3.16 8.02 -12.65
C ARG A 133 -3.29 9.42 -12.01
N ALA A 134 -3.88 9.52 -10.83
CA ALA A 134 -3.98 10.78 -10.10
C ALA A 134 -2.59 11.32 -9.68
N LEU A 135 -1.62 10.44 -9.48
CA LEU A 135 -0.22 10.78 -9.24
C LEU A 135 0.56 11.12 -10.52
N GLY A 136 -0.09 11.12 -11.69
CA GLY A 136 0.53 11.41 -12.98
C GLY A 136 1.30 10.23 -13.60
N GLY A 137 1.18 9.04 -13.01
CA GLY A 137 1.83 7.83 -13.50
C GLY A 137 0.89 6.92 -14.31
N ARG A 138 1.46 5.83 -14.84
CA ARG A 138 0.75 4.76 -15.51
C ARG A 138 0.62 3.56 -14.53
N PRO A 139 -0.58 3.00 -14.32
CA PRO A 139 -0.69 1.72 -13.62
C PRO A 139 -0.04 0.60 -14.44
N PRO A 140 0.43 -0.48 -13.79
CA PRO A 140 0.99 -1.63 -14.47
C PRO A 140 -0.07 -2.40 -15.26
N GLU A 141 0.38 -3.24 -16.18
CA GLU A 141 -0.45 -4.33 -16.70
C GLU A 141 -0.69 -5.34 -15.57
N VAL A 142 -1.90 -5.85 -15.44
CA VAL A 142 -2.29 -6.66 -14.28
C VAL A 142 -2.72 -8.05 -14.70
N LEU A 143 -2.12 -9.08 -14.09
CA LEU A 143 -2.63 -10.44 -14.12
C LEU A 143 -3.39 -10.72 -12.80
N ILE A 144 -4.68 -11.00 -12.93
CA ILE A 144 -5.51 -11.43 -11.80
C ILE A 144 -5.67 -12.95 -11.91
N TYR A 145 -5.14 -13.67 -10.93
CA TYR A 145 -5.29 -15.13 -10.86
C TYR A 145 -6.36 -15.54 -9.84
N GLU A 146 -6.94 -16.71 -10.06
CA GLU A 146 -7.93 -17.31 -9.16
C GLU A 146 -7.30 -17.65 -7.80
N MET A 147 -8.13 -17.73 -6.77
CA MET A 147 -7.66 -18.12 -5.44
C MET A 147 -7.26 -19.60 -5.44
N PHE A 148 -6.15 -19.88 -4.79
CA PHE A 148 -5.75 -21.27 -4.50
C PHE A 148 -6.70 -21.86 -3.45
N LEU A 149 -7.25 -23.02 -3.78
CA LEU A 149 -8.21 -23.73 -2.94
C LEU A 149 -7.57 -25.04 -2.48
N ASP A 150 -8.00 -25.52 -1.32
CA ASP A 150 -7.66 -26.85 -0.86
C ASP A 150 -8.53 -27.92 -1.54
N GLU A 151 -8.31 -29.18 -1.20
CA GLU A 151 -9.06 -30.34 -1.76
C GLU A 151 -10.57 -30.28 -1.51
N LYS A 152 -11.03 -29.46 -0.55
CA LYS A 152 -12.44 -29.24 -0.22
C LYS A 152 -13.04 -28.03 -0.92
N GLY A 153 -12.23 -27.30 -1.73
CA GLY A 153 -12.63 -26.07 -2.37
C GLY A 153 -12.64 -24.86 -1.42
N GLU A 154 -12.00 -24.94 -0.26
CA GLU A 154 -11.85 -23.83 0.67
C GLU A 154 -10.57 -23.03 0.39
N LYS A 155 -10.64 -21.70 0.60
CA LYS A 155 -9.48 -20.82 0.45
C LYS A 155 -8.33 -21.29 1.36
N ILE A 156 -7.15 -21.50 0.78
CA ILE A 156 -5.92 -21.76 1.51
C ILE A 156 -5.58 -20.57 2.43
N SER A 157 -5.29 -20.86 3.69
CA SER A 157 -4.99 -19.86 4.70
C SER A 157 -3.92 -20.37 5.67
N LYS A 158 -2.91 -19.55 5.93
CA LYS A 158 -1.87 -19.86 6.93
C LYS A 158 -2.45 -20.14 8.32
N SER A 159 -3.49 -19.40 8.72
CA SER A 159 -4.15 -19.58 10.02
C SER A 159 -4.93 -20.90 10.12
N LYS A 160 -5.41 -21.45 8.99
CA LYS A 160 -6.09 -22.75 8.94
C LYS A 160 -5.11 -23.92 8.76
N GLY A 161 -3.88 -23.66 8.31
CA GLY A 161 -2.89 -24.70 8.03
C GLY A 161 -3.28 -25.67 6.92
N ASN A 162 -4.17 -25.24 6.00
CA ASN A 162 -4.71 -26.08 4.92
C ASN A 162 -4.02 -25.86 3.57
N GLY A 163 -2.83 -25.27 3.56
CA GLY A 163 -2.05 -25.03 2.35
C GLY A 163 -0.78 -25.86 2.32
N LEU A 164 -0.26 -26.14 1.13
CA LEU A 164 1.09 -26.64 0.93
C LEU A 164 2.07 -25.46 0.94
N SER A 165 3.20 -25.64 1.60
CA SER A 165 4.32 -24.71 1.47
C SER A 165 5.05 -24.94 0.15
N LEU A 166 5.89 -23.97 -0.25
CA LEU A 166 6.76 -24.12 -1.41
C LEU A 166 7.72 -25.31 -1.22
N GLU A 167 8.25 -25.46 -0.02
CA GLU A 167 9.14 -26.58 0.35
C GLU A 167 8.42 -27.93 0.23
N ASP A 168 7.17 -28.01 0.69
CA ASP A 168 6.35 -29.22 0.54
C ASP A 168 6.15 -29.57 -0.93
N TRP A 169 5.80 -28.57 -1.77
CA TRP A 169 5.64 -28.79 -3.20
C TRP A 169 6.93 -29.28 -3.86
N LEU A 170 8.05 -28.63 -3.63
CA LEU A 170 9.34 -28.96 -4.21
C LEU A 170 9.91 -30.30 -3.71
N SER A 171 9.33 -30.89 -2.63
CA SER A 171 9.66 -32.26 -2.20
C SER A 171 9.10 -33.32 -3.14
N TYR A 172 8.07 -32.99 -3.93
CA TYR A 172 7.37 -33.94 -4.81
C TYR A 172 7.29 -33.50 -6.27
N GLY A 173 7.33 -32.21 -6.52
CA GLY A 173 7.25 -31.58 -7.84
C GLY A 173 8.57 -30.95 -8.27
N THR A 174 8.67 -30.61 -9.56
CA THR A 174 9.79 -29.82 -10.11
C THR A 174 9.48 -28.33 -10.02
N GLU A 175 10.53 -27.50 -10.10
CA GLU A 175 10.38 -26.03 -10.15
C GLU A 175 9.49 -25.58 -11.33
N ASP A 176 9.60 -26.26 -12.48
CA ASP A 176 8.79 -25.97 -13.67
C ASP A 176 7.30 -26.30 -13.52
N SER A 177 6.92 -27.01 -12.43
CA SER A 177 5.53 -27.39 -12.16
C SER A 177 4.78 -26.40 -11.27
N LEU A 178 5.45 -25.34 -10.83
CA LEU A 178 4.87 -24.20 -10.12
C LEU A 178 4.45 -23.12 -11.09
#